data_e521aff94e87194661269fa4473b6336
#
_entry.id   e521aff94e87194661269fa4473b6336
#
_cell.length_a   1.000
_cell.length_b   1.000
_cell.length_c   1.000
_cell.angle_alpha   90.00
_cell.angle_beta   90.00
_cell.angle_gamma   90.00
#
_symmetry.space_group_name_H-M   'P 1'
#
loop_
_entity.id
_entity.type
_entity.pdbx_description
1 polymer ?
#
loop_
_entity_poly.entity_id
_entity_poly.type
_entity_poly.pdbx_seq_one_letter_code
_entity_poly.pdbx_strand_id
1 'polypeptide(L)'
;PVLFDNFHSSLTNYNMVIFAKSGAGKSVTMKTLISRSSVLMGIESLALDAEGEYRLVAESLGGINVVISPTSNTIINLFDVEPESIKDEITGRDREVVNIPNKVEDVTQALFTMAKGSTHSTEVNEVTKQIIAEAVAEEYEAFGITNNINSLYKNERTLIKQGQIEQE
;
A
#
# COMPACT_ATOMS: atom_id res chain seq x y z
N PRO A 1 -22.07 -30.99 8.73
CA PRO A 1 -21.27 -29.87 8.23
C PRO A 1 -20.34 -29.39 9.31
N VAL A 2 -19.09 -29.10 8.96
CA VAL A 2 -18.14 -28.47 9.86
C VAL A 2 -18.16 -26.96 9.57
N LEU A 3 -18.46 -26.15 10.59
CA LEU A 3 -18.36 -24.71 10.53
C LEU A 3 -16.95 -24.32 10.95
N PHE A 4 -16.26 -23.55 10.14
CA PHE A 4 -14.93 -23.06 10.41
C PHE A 4 -14.93 -21.53 10.25
N ASP A 5 -14.51 -20.84 11.30
CA ASP A 5 -14.32 -19.40 11.30
C ASP A 5 -12.83 -19.09 11.21
N ASN A 6 -12.42 -18.50 10.11
CA ASN A 6 -11.02 -18.13 9.83
C ASN A 6 -10.50 -17.02 10.76
N PHE A 7 -11.39 -16.27 11.40
CA PHE A 7 -11.07 -15.13 12.26
C PHE A 7 -11.41 -15.36 13.73
N HIS A 8 -11.64 -16.64 14.11
CA HIS A 8 -11.97 -16.96 15.49
C HIS A 8 -10.85 -16.60 16.44
N SER A 9 -11.18 -15.98 17.56
CA SER A 9 -10.23 -15.44 18.56
C SER A 9 -9.32 -16.50 19.21
N SER A 10 -9.67 -17.78 19.13
CA SER A 10 -8.82 -18.87 19.61
C SER A 10 -7.65 -19.22 18.70
N LEU A 11 -7.62 -18.68 17.47
CA LEU A 11 -6.51 -18.90 16.55
C LEU A 11 -5.33 -17.99 16.94
N THR A 12 -4.13 -18.54 16.94
CA THR A 12 -2.90 -17.79 17.24
C THR A 12 -2.51 -16.83 16.09
N ASN A 13 -2.92 -17.15 14.88
CA ASN A 13 -2.82 -16.30 13.69
C ASN A 13 -3.93 -16.67 12.70
N TYR A 14 -4.19 -15.80 11.76
CA TYR A 14 -5.25 -15.97 10.74
C TYR A 14 -4.70 -16.34 9.36
N ASN A 15 -3.45 -16.79 9.31
CA ASN A 15 -2.83 -17.22 8.05
C ASN A 15 -3.46 -18.54 7.58
N MET A 16 -3.79 -18.60 6.29
CA MET A 16 -4.37 -19.77 5.65
C MET A 16 -3.62 -20.10 4.37
N VAL A 17 -3.37 -21.37 4.13
CA VAL A 17 -2.77 -21.86 2.90
C VAL A 17 -3.73 -22.84 2.24
N ILE A 18 -4.00 -22.65 0.95
CA ILE A 18 -4.91 -23.51 0.18
C ILE A 18 -4.11 -24.22 -0.92
N PHE A 19 -4.01 -25.54 -0.81
CA PHE A 19 -3.39 -26.40 -1.81
C PHE A 19 -4.46 -27.13 -2.62
N ALA A 20 -4.34 -27.10 -3.93
CA ALA A 20 -5.22 -27.85 -4.82
C ALA A 20 -4.51 -28.16 -6.13
N LYS A 21 -4.90 -29.27 -6.76
CA LYS A 21 -4.51 -29.56 -8.15
C LYS A 21 -5.12 -28.52 -9.08
N SER A 22 -4.51 -28.31 -10.24
CA SER A 22 -5.09 -27.47 -11.29
C SER A 22 -6.52 -27.92 -11.62
N GLY A 23 -7.45 -26.99 -11.75
CA GLY A 23 -8.87 -27.27 -12.00
C GLY A 23 -9.70 -27.76 -10.81
N ALA A 24 -9.12 -27.93 -9.62
CA ALA A 24 -9.84 -28.44 -8.44
C ALA A 24 -10.71 -27.37 -7.72
N GLY A 25 -10.80 -26.16 -8.24
CA GLY A 25 -11.65 -25.10 -7.69
C GLY A 25 -10.99 -24.18 -6.66
N LYS A 26 -9.65 -24.16 -6.57
CA LYS A 26 -8.91 -23.25 -5.65
C LYS A 26 -9.36 -21.78 -5.78
N SER A 27 -9.34 -21.24 -7.00
CA SER A 27 -9.73 -19.85 -7.28
C SER A 27 -11.21 -19.60 -6.99
N VAL A 28 -12.08 -20.57 -7.24
CA VAL A 28 -13.51 -20.47 -6.90
C VAL A 28 -13.70 -20.38 -5.38
N THR A 29 -13.00 -21.21 -4.63
CA THR A 29 -13.03 -21.19 -3.16
C THR A 29 -12.57 -19.84 -2.62
N MET A 30 -11.44 -19.33 -3.12
CA MET A 30 -10.92 -18.03 -2.69
C MET A 30 -11.87 -16.87 -3.04
N LYS A 31 -12.39 -16.83 -4.27
CA LYS A 31 -13.37 -15.84 -4.69
C LYS A 31 -14.62 -15.86 -3.80
N THR A 32 -15.09 -17.06 -3.46
CA THR A 32 -16.23 -17.22 -2.55
C THR A 32 -15.93 -16.72 -1.14
N LEU A 33 -14.74 -17.02 -0.61
CA LEU A 33 -14.33 -16.55 0.71
C LEU A 33 -14.24 -15.01 0.74
N ILE A 34 -13.56 -14.40 -0.22
CA ILE A 34 -13.44 -12.94 -0.34
C ILE A 34 -14.82 -12.30 -0.44
N SER A 35 -15.67 -12.76 -1.36
CA SER A 35 -16.99 -12.18 -1.55
C SER A 35 -17.88 -12.29 -0.30
N ARG A 36 -17.86 -13.44 0.36
CA ARG A 36 -18.66 -13.63 1.59
C ARG A 36 -18.12 -12.83 2.76
N SER A 37 -16.81 -12.78 2.93
CA SER A 37 -16.20 -11.99 4.01
C SER A 37 -16.48 -10.50 3.84
N SER A 38 -16.42 -10.00 2.61
CA SER A 38 -16.74 -8.60 2.31
C SER A 38 -18.22 -8.29 2.56
N VAL A 39 -19.13 -9.08 2.00
CA VAL A 39 -20.58 -8.80 2.08
C VAL A 39 -21.15 -9.04 3.47
N LEU A 40 -20.73 -10.11 4.16
CA LEU A 40 -21.33 -10.50 5.44
C LEU A 40 -20.63 -9.86 6.65
N MET A 41 -19.35 -9.58 6.54
CA MET A 41 -18.52 -9.14 7.66
C MET A 41 -17.89 -7.75 7.45
N GLY A 42 -18.06 -7.14 6.27
CA GLY A 42 -17.44 -5.85 5.94
C GLY A 42 -15.90 -5.90 5.87
N ILE A 43 -15.31 -7.08 5.62
CA ILE A 43 -13.86 -7.23 5.58
C ILE A 43 -13.36 -6.73 4.22
N GLU A 44 -12.45 -5.78 4.26
CA GLU A 44 -11.68 -5.33 3.10
C GLU A 44 -10.61 -6.36 2.73
N SER A 45 -10.40 -6.57 1.44
CA SER A 45 -9.46 -7.57 0.94
C SER A 45 -8.53 -6.96 -0.08
N LEU A 46 -7.23 -7.21 0.06
CA LEU A 46 -6.20 -6.88 -0.94
C LEU A 46 -5.72 -8.18 -1.60
N ALA A 47 -5.85 -8.27 -2.92
CA ALA A 47 -5.41 -9.43 -3.68
C ALA A 47 -4.22 -9.08 -4.57
N LEU A 48 -3.12 -9.85 -4.45
CA LEU A 48 -2.03 -9.85 -5.40
C LEU A 48 -2.30 -10.96 -6.43
N ASP A 49 -2.70 -10.56 -7.62
CA ASP A 49 -3.23 -11.44 -8.65
C ASP A 49 -2.38 -11.43 -9.93
N ALA A 50 -1.51 -12.42 -10.06
CA ALA A 50 -0.62 -12.52 -11.22
C ALA A 50 -1.34 -12.98 -12.50
N GLU A 51 -2.50 -13.63 -12.37
CA GLU A 51 -3.24 -14.23 -13.50
C GLU A 51 -4.46 -13.39 -13.92
N GLY A 52 -4.81 -12.35 -13.16
CA GLY A 52 -5.94 -11.46 -13.45
C GLY A 52 -7.32 -12.10 -13.21
N GLU A 53 -7.40 -13.13 -12.37
CA GLU A 53 -8.64 -13.88 -12.13
C GLU A 53 -9.62 -13.16 -11.18
N TYR A 54 -9.15 -12.24 -10.33
CA TYR A 54 -9.96 -11.61 -9.27
C TYR A 54 -10.61 -10.30 -9.67
N ARG A 55 -10.28 -9.77 -10.85
CA ARG A 55 -10.79 -8.50 -11.36
C ARG A 55 -12.31 -8.36 -11.25
N LEU A 56 -13.04 -9.33 -11.80
CA LEU A 56 -14.52 -9.29 -11.79
C LEU A 56 -15.11 -9.33 -10.36
N VAL A 57 -14.44 -10.04 -9.45
CA VAL A 57 -14.85 -10.07 -8.05
C VAL A 57 -14.63 -8.71 -7.39
N ALA A 58 -13.47 -8.09 -7.61
CA ALA A 58 -13.18 -6.75 -7.10
C ALA A 58 -14.21 -5.73 -7.62
N GLU A 59 -14.44 -5.68 -8.92
CA GLU A 59 -15.42 -4.79 -9.54
C GLU A 59 -16.85 -5.01 -9.01
N SER A 60 -17.27 -6.28 -8.80
CA SER A 60 -18.59 -6.61 -8.27
C SER A 60 -18.80 -6.20 -6.81
N LEU A 61 -17.72 -6.05 -6.05
CA LEU A 61 -17.72 -5.60 -4.66
C LEU A 61 -17.51 -4.08 -4.52
N GLY A 62 -17.43 -3.34 -5.64
CA GLY A 62 -17.13 -1.91 -5.63
C GLY A 62 -15.65 -1.59 -5.40
N GLY A 63 -14.78 -2.57 -5.53
CA GLY A 63 -13.34 -2.42 -5.37
C GLY A 63 -12.63 -1.90 -6.62
N ILE A 64 -11.35 -1.60 -6.46
CA ILE A 64 -10.48 -1.06 -7.50
C ILE A 64 -9.56 -2.17 -8.02
N ASN A 65 -9.37 -2.24 -9.34
CA ASN A 65 -8.39 -3.12 -9.96
C ASN A 65 -7.23 -2.31 -10.51
N VAL A 66 -6.05 -2.51 -9.93
CA VAL A 66 -4.81 -1.82 -10.30
C VAL A 66 -3.94 -2.78 -11.12
N VAL A 67 -3.68 -2.45 -12.38
CA VAL A 67 -2.82 -3.25 -13.26
C VAL A 67 -1.42 -2.68 -13.27
N ILE A 68 -0.45 -3.47 -12.77
CA ILE A 68 0.97 -3.10 -12.77
C ILE A 68 1.65 -3.83 -13.94
N SER A 69 2.00 -3.10 -14.99
CA SER A 69 2.71 -3.65 -16.14
C SER A 69 3.56 -2.55 -16.79
N PRO A 70 4.58 -2.91 -17.61
CA PRO A 70 5.39 -1.93 -18.31
C PRO A 70 4.60 -1.00 -19.26
N THR A 71 3.41 -1.43 -19.68
CA THR A 71 2.53 -0.70 -20.61
C THR A 71 1.29 -0.12 -19.93
N SER A 72 1.17 -0.26 -18.62
CA SER A 72 0.07 0.25 -17.83
C SER A 72 0.18 1.78 -17.67
N ASN A 73 -0.95 2.47 -17.71
CA ASN A 73 -1.04 3.87 -17.32
C ASN A 73 -1.13 4.08 -15.81
N THR A 74 -1.16 3.00 -15.04
CA THR A 74 -1.20 3.06 -13.58
C THR A 74 0.18 3.34 -13.05
N ILE A 75 0.33 4.43 -12.31
CA ILE A 75 1.58 4.83 -11.66
C ILE A 75 1.39 4.71 -10.15
N ILE A 76 2.29 4.00 -9.49
CA ILE A 76 2.37 3.98 -8.04
C ILE A 76 3.43 5.00 -7.64
N ASN A 77 2.99 6.06 -6.96
CA ASN A 77 3.90 7.07 -6.44
C ASN A 77 4.44 6.63 -5.08
N LEU A 78 5.69 6.18 -5.04
CA LEU A 78 6.34 5.77 -3.79
C LEU A 78 6.56 6.94 -2.81
N PHE A 79 6.61 8.16 -3.33
CA PHE A 79 6.87 9.38 -2.54
C PHE A 79 5.58 10.00 -1.97
N ASP A 80 4.43 9.43 -2.27
CA ASP A 80 3.17 9.93 -1.75
C ASP A 80 3.10 9.83 -0.23
N VAL A 81 2.66 10.90 0.43
CA VAL A 81 2.64 11.01 1.89
C VAL A 81 1.21 11.20 2.36
N GLU A 82 0.71 10.23 3.06
CA GLU A 82 -0.60 10.30 3.71
C GLU A 82 -0.45 10.60 5.21
N PRO A 83 -1.32 11.43 5.79
CA PRO A 83 -1.35 11.64 7.24
C PRO A 83 -1.83 10.38 7.95
N GLU A 84 -1.15 10.03 9.03
CA GLU A 84 -1.54 8.94 9.92
C GLU A 84 -2.40 9.48 11.07
N SER A 85 -3.51 8.81 11.38
CA SER A 85 -4.32 9.13 12.55
C SER A 85 -3.80 8.39 13.78
N ILE A 86 -3.28 9.13 14.75
CA ILE A 86 -2.86 8.59 16.04
C ILE A 86 -3.74 9.11 17.15
N LYS A 87 -4.04 8.26 18.15
CA LYS A 87 -4.73 8.69 19.37
C LYS A 87 -3.76 9.43 20.27
N ASP A 88 -4.10 10.65 20.60
CA ASP A 88 -3.41 11.41 21.63
C ASP A 88 -3.67 10.75 22.99
N GLU A 89 -2.62 10.30 23.67
CA GLU A 89 -2.71 9.58 24.95
C GLU A 89 -3.30 10.44 26.09
N ILE A 90 -3.19 11.76 25.98
CA ILE A 90 -3.65 12.71 27.02
C ILE A 90 -5.10 13.08 26.81
N THR A 91 -5.48 13.39 25.57
CA THR A 91 -6.82 13.92 25.25
C THR A 91 -7.78 12.85 24.76
N GLY A 92 -7.27 11.66 24.36
CA GLY A 92 -8.04 10.56 23.76
C GLY A 92 -8.61 10.90 22.38
N ARG A 93 -8.25 12.02 21.79
CA ARG A 93 -8.71 12.47 20.47
C ARG A 93 -7.77 11.98 19.38
N ASP A 94 -8.33 11.70 18.22
CA ASP A 94 -7.53 11.39 17.03
C ASP A 94 -6.81 12.66 16.55
N ARG A 95 -5.52 12.53 16.32
CA ARG A 95 -4.65 13.58 15.78
C ARG A 95 -3.98 13.04 14.53
N GLU A 96 -4.09 13.78 13.45
CA GLU A 96 -3.35 13.47 12.22
C GLU A 96 -1.90 13.97 12.33
N VAL A 97 -0.97 13.09 12.02
CA VAL A 97 0.46 13.36 12.02
C VAL A 97 1.08 12.88 10.72
N VAL A 98 2.14 13.54 10.32
CA VAL A 98 2.98 13.16 9.19
C VAL A 98 4.34 12.76 9.72
N ASN A 99 4.82 11.58 9.36
CA ASN A 99 6.11 11.06 9.79
C ASN A 99 7.04 10.89 8.58
N ILE A 100 7.71 11.97 8.20
CA ILE A 100 8.65 11.97 7.07
C ILE A 100 9.83 11.02 7.30
N PRO A 101 10.46 10.92 8.48
CA PRO A 101 11.53 9.95 8.70
C PRO A 101 11.13 8.51 8.40
N ASN A 102 9.95 8.06 8.85
CA ASN A 102 9.45 6.71 8.54
C ASN A 102 9.21 6.55 7.03
N LYS A 103 8.63 7.56 6.39
CA LYS A 103 8.39 7.54 4.95
C LYS A 103 9.68 7.49 4.14
N VAL A 104 10.70 8.24 4.55
CA VAL A 104 12.04 8.17 3.95
C VAL A 104 12.62 6.76 4.05
N GLU A 105 12.47 6.10 5.20
CA GLU A 105 12.92 4.73 5.38
C GLU A 105 12.18 3.76 4.45
N ASP A 106 10.85 3.85 4.35
CA ASP A 106 10.02 3.00 3.48
C ASP A 106 10.39 3.16 2.00
N VAL A 107 10.50 4.41 1.52
CA VAL A 107 10.89 4.71 0.14
C VAL A 107 12.31 4.22 -0.13
N THR A 108 13.23 4.46 0.81
CA THR A 108 14.62 3.97 0.72
C THR A 108 14.67 2.46 0.61
N GLN A 109 13.92 1.75 1.44
CA GLN A 109 13.86 0.29 1.41
C GLN A 109 13.29 -0.24 0.10
N ALA A 110 12.26 0.41 -0.44
CA ALA A 110 11.67 0.05 -1.74
C ALA A 110 12.69 0.26 -2.88
N LEU A 111 13.31 1.43 -2.97
CA LEU A 111 14.31 1.75 -4.00
C LEU A 111 15.54 0.85 -3.89
N PHE A 112 16.02 0.60 -2.67
CA PHE A 112 17.13 -0.30 -2.42
C PHE A 112 16.84 -1.73 -2.89
N THR A 113 15.61 -2.21 -2.62
CA THR A 113 15.15 -3.54 -3.05
C THR A 113 15.07 -3.63 -4.57
N MET A 114 14.57 -2.59 -5.24
CA MET A 114 14.52 -2.52 -6.70
C MET A 114 15.93 -2.51 -7.30
N ALA A 115 16.84 -1.73 -6.75
CA ALA A 115 18.23 -1.68 -7.20
C ALA A 115 18.94 -3.04 -7.04
N LYS A 116 18.72 -3.72 -5.93
CA LYS A 116 19.27 -5.04 -5.64
C LYS A 116 18.71 -6.13 -6.54
N GLY A 117 17.41 -6.06 -6.88
CA GLY A 117 16.78 -7.01 -7.80
C GLY A 117 17.17 -6.83 -9.26
N SER A 118 17.57 -5.62 -9.67
CA SER A 118 17.95 -5.29 -11.04
C SER A 118 19.40 -5.68 -11.39
N THR A 119 20.26 -5.79 -10.40
CA THR A 119 21.68 -6.11 -10.57
C THR A 119 22.01 -7.42 -9.88
N HIS A 120 22.54 -8.40 -10.63
CA HIS A 120 23.21 -9.56 -10.05
C HIS A 120 24.56 -9.18 -9.38
N SER A 121 24.84 -7.88 -9.20
CA SER A 121 26.08 -7.40 -8.66
C SER A 121 26.03 -7.28 -7.14
N THR A 122 27.08 -7.75 -6.51
CA THR A 122 27.41 -7.66 -5.08
C THR A 122 27.66 -6.21 -4.61
N GLU A 123 27.46 -5.22 -5.48
CA GLU A 123 27.87 -3.83 -5.25
C GLU A 123 26.82 -2.97 -4.53
N VAL A 124 25.58 -3.45 -4.44
CA VAL A 124 24.53 -2.75 -3.70
C VAL A 124 24.64 -3.08 -2.21
N ASN A 125 25.27 -2.19 -1.48
CA ASN A 125 25.62 -2.36 -0.06
C ASN A 125 24.96 -1.29 0.82
N GLU A 126 25.23 -1.30 2.13
CA GLU A 126 24.70 -0.35 3.10
C GLU A 126 25.06 1.11 2.79
N VAL A 127 26.20 1.36 2.14
CA VAL A 127 26.59 2.71 1.70
C VAL A 127 25.65 3.21 0.62
N THR A 128 25.28 2.34 -0.34
CA THR A 128 24.28 2.66 -1.36
C THR A 128 22.92 2.99 -0.71
N LYS A 129 22.52 2.23 0.32
CA LYS A 129 21.29 2.49 1.07
C LYS A 129 21.30 3.87 1.73
N GLN A 130 22.43 4.25 2.33
CA GLN A 130 22.58 5.58 2.94
C GLN A 130 22.48 6.71 1.91
N ILE A 131 23.12 6.57 0.77
CA ILE A 131 23.04 7.57 -0.32
C ILE A 131 21.60 7.74 -0.80
N ILE A 132 20.86 6.63 -0.96
CA ILE A 132 19.45 6.67 -1.33
C ILE A 132 18.64 7.40 -0.25
N ALA A 133 18.87 7.11 1.03
CA ALA A 133 18.16 7.74 2.13
C ALA A 133 18.39 9.26 2.19
N GLU A 134 19.64 9.70 2.00
CA GLU A 134 19.98 11.12 1.93
C GLU A 134 19.28 11.80 0.75
N ALA A 135 19.36 11.22 -0.46
CA ALA A 135 18.68 11.76 -1.63
C ALA A 135 17.16 11.85 -1.46
N VAL A 136 16.52 10.82 -0.89
CA VAL A 136 15.08 10.82 -0.61
C VAL A 136 14.71 11.91 0.39
N ALA A 137 15.50 12.09 1.44
CA ALA A 137 15.27 13.14 2.44
C ALA A 137 15.43 14.54 1.85
N GLU A 138 16.46 14.76 1.03
CA GLU A 138 16.69 16.02 0.32
C GLU A 138 15.53 16.37 -0.64
N GLU A 139 14.94 15.38 -1.33
CA GLU A 139 13.78 15.60 -2.18
C GLU A 139 12.56 16.09 -1.38
N TYR A 140 12.24 15.46 -0.25
CA TYR A 140 11.14 15.94 0.60
C TYR A 140 11.39 17.37 1.12
N GLU A 141 12.62 17.68 1.50
CA GLU A 141 12.99 19.03 1.93
C GLU A 141 12.88 20.05 0.79
N ALA A 142 13.35 19.69 -0.42
CA ALA A 142 13.28 20.54 -1.60
C ALA A 142 11.83 20.87 -2.00
N PHE A 143 10.91 19.91 -1.84
CA PHE A 143 9.48 20.14 -2.05
C PHE A 143 8.80 20.85 -0.86
N GLY A 144 9.53 21.08 0.23
CA GLY A 144 9.02 21.74 1.45
C GLY A 144 8.03 20.87 2.23
N ILE A 145 8.05 19.55 2.03
CA ILE A 145 7.24 18.58 2.76
C ILE A 145 7.94 18.27 4.09
N THR A 146 7.24 18.47 5.17
CA THR A 146 7.78 18.32 6.54
C THR A 146 6.80 17.53 7.40
N ASN A 147 7.17 17.22 8.64
CA ASN A 147 6.29 16.59 9.63
C ASN A 147 5.05 17.44 9.98
N ASN A 148 4.93 18.65 9.45
CA ASN A 148 3.76 19.47 9.60
C ASN A 148 2.74 19.16 8.52
N ILE A 149 1.57 18.64 8.90
CA ILE A 149 0.48 18.30 7.98
C ILE A 149 0.12 19.44 7.02
N ASN A 150 0.22 20.69 7.45
CA ASN A 150 -0.05 21.85 6.59
C ASN A 150 0.93 21.97 5.41
N SER A 151 2.08 21.30 5.46
CA SER A 151 3.03 21.30 4.34
C SER A 151 2.49 20.52 3.12
N LEU A 152 1.70 19.48 3.34
CA LEU A 152 1.04 18.70 2.28
C LEU A 152 0.03 19.57 1.52
N TYR A 153 -0.87 20.22 2.25
CA TYR A 153 -1.91 21.07 1.65
C TYR A 153 -1.38 22.35 1.01
N LYS A 154 -0.21 22.81 1.42
CA LYS A 154 0.42 23.98 0.80
C LYS A 154 0.83 23.72 -0.66
N ASN A 155 1.29 22.53 -0.95
CA ASN A 155 1.66 22.13 -2.30
C ASN A 155 0.43 21.95 -3.19
N GLU A 156 -0.64 21.33 -2.72
CA GLU A 156 -1.91 21.23 -3.45
C GLU A 156 -2.46 22.61 -3.83
N ARG A 157 -2.52 23.53 -2.88
CA ARG A 157 -2.98 24.90 -3.14
C ARG A 157 -2.12 25.63 -4.18
N THR A 158 -0.85 25.33 -4.26
CA THR A 158 0.05 25.91 -5.25
C THR A 158 -0.23 25.31 -6.62
N LEU A 159 -0.43 24.01 -6.73
CA LEU A 159 -0.76 23.32 -7.97
C LEU A 159 -2.14 23.72 -8.52
N ILE A 160 -3.14 23.89 -7.65
CA ILE A 160 -4.46 24.42 -8.02
C ILE A 160 -4.34 25.83 -8.56
N LYS A 161 -3.58 26.71 -7.91
CA LYS A 161 -3.35 28.09 -8.39
C LYS A 161 -2.61 28.15 -9.73
N GLN A 162 -1.78 27.17 -10.03
CA GLN A 162 -1.08 27.04 -11.31
C GLN A 162 -1.92 26.36 -12.39
N GLY A 163 -3.15 25.94 -12.09
CA GLY A 163 -4.03 25.22 -13.03
C GLY A 163 -3.54 23.84 -13.43
N GLN A 164 -2.67 23.24 -12.63
CA GLN A 164 -2.11 21.90 -12.88
C GLN A 164 -2.99 20.78 -12.35
N ILE A 165 -3.86 21.09 -11.37
CA ILE A 165 -4.89 20.17 -10.85
C ILE A 165 -6.21 20.92 -10.75
N GLU A 166 -7.32 20.24 -11.01
CA GLU A 166 -8.66 20.76 -10.81
C GLU A 166 -9.04 20.69 -9.33
N GLN A 167 -9.85 21.65 -8.90
CA GLN A 167 -10.39 21.67 -7.55
C GLN A 167 -11.61 20.73 -7.53
N GLU A 168 -11.55 19.60 -6.83
CA GLU A 168 -12.72 18.76 -6.56
C GLU A 168 -13.69 19.39 -5.55
#